data_1ee77639b5c9108936b3aeaad0f539a0
#
_entry.id   1ee77639b5c9108936b3aeaad0f539a0
#
_cell.length_a   1.000
_cell.length_b   1.000
_cell.length_c   1.000
_cell.angle_alpha   90.00
_cell.angle_beta   90.00
_cell.angle_gamma   90.00
#
_symmetry.space_group_name_H-M   'P 1'
#
loop_
_entity.id
_entity.type
_entity.pdbx_description
1 polymer ?
#
loop_
_entity_poly.entity_id
_entity_poly.type
_entity_poly.pdbx_seq_one_letter_code
_entity_poly.pdbx_strand_id
1 'polypeptide(L)'
;IESNSMMLSAFCKQYQADLTIFPIIPDDKEKIKEALTKASEIADIILINAGSSKGTKDFTLDLLETEGEVLVYELGCRPGKHSSFSKFNQKPVLGIAGPPNGAELAMRFYLKAIMQAYYHQKLSSLETVNVTVDFDFTAPKNADFCLQVHIFKQDDKYHAQIINPKGVTRATLLQKYNGFIYQLKGTSLNVGDEVTAELIVERKEIENQN
;
A
#
# COMPACT_ATOMS: atom_id res chain seq x y z
N ILE A 1 -12.64 15.49 -2.17
CA ILE A 1 -12.36 14.80 -3.47
C ILE A 1 -11.70 13.48 -3.10
N GLU A 2 -12.34 12.39 -3.48
CA GLU A 2 -11.78 11.07 -3.35
C GLU A 2 -10.80 10.84 -4.52
N SER A 3 -9.57 10.40 -4.24
CA SER A 3 -8.51 10.29 -5.25
C SER A 3 -7.94 8.88 -5.43
N ASN A 4 -8.22 7.97 -4.49
CA ASN A 4 -7.62 6.65 -4.49
C ASN A 4 -8.44 5.61 -5.28
N SER A 5 -9.75 5.81 -5.46
CA SER A 5 -10.66 4.81 -6.06
C SER A 5 -10.20 4.31 -7.44
N MET A 6 -9.67 5.20 -8.27
CA MET A 6 -9.16 4.82 -9.59
C MET A 6 -7.95 3.87 -9.50
N MET A 7 -7.03 4.17 -8.59
CA MET A 7 -5.86 3.33 -8.33
C MET A 7 -6.30 1.99 -7.72
N LEU A 8 -7.19 2.01 -6.72
CA LEU A 8 -7.73 0.80 -6.09
C LEU A 8 -8.44 -0.08 -7.13
N SER A 9 -9.21 0.53 -8.03
CA SER A 9 -9.88 -0.17 -9.13
C SER A 9 -8.89 -0.87 -10.06
N ALA A 10 -7.77 -0.23 -10.38
CA ALA A 10 -6.74 -0.81 -11.23
C ALA A 10 -6.11 -2.06 -10.56
N PHE A 11 -5.82 -2.01 -9.26
CA PHE A 11 -5.30 -3.16 -8.53
C PHE A 11 -6.32 -4.30 -8.42
N CYS A 12 -7.59 -4.00 -8.11
CA CYS A 12 -8.64 -5.01 -8.08
C CYS A 12 -8.75 -5.73 -9.43
N LYS A 13 -8.74 -4.98 -10.53
CA LYS A 13 -8.75 -5.53 -11.89
C LYS A 13 -7.50 -6.38 -12.17
N GLN A 14 -6.31 -5.94 -11.73
CA GLN A 14 -5.07 -6.71 -11.87
C GLN A 14 -5.16 -8.06 -11.15
N TYR A 15 -5.85 -8.10 -10.00
CA TYR A 15 -6.10 -9.32 -9.24
C TYR A 15 -7.35 -10.08 -9.70
N GLN A 16 -7.94 -9.72 -10.85
CA GLN A 16 -9.13 -10.36 -11.42
C GLN A 16 -10.35 -10.34 -10.46
N ALA A 17 -10.47 -9.28 -9.67
CA ALA A 17 -11.58 -9.05 -8.77
C ALA A 17 -12.60 -8.09 -9.38
N ASP A 18 -13.88 -8.45 -9.29
CA ASP A 18 -14.98 -7.55 -9.60
C ASP A 18 -15.11 -6.49 -8.49
N LEU A 19 -15.24 -5.22 -8.88
CA LEU A 19 -15.28 -4.11 -7.95
C LEU A 19 -16.62 -3.39 -7.97
N THR A 20 -17.24 -3.29 -6.80
CA THR A 20 -18.39 -2.39 -6.57
C THR A 20 -17.92 -1.19 -5.77
N ILE A 21 -18.06 0.01 -6.32
CA ILE A 21 -17.70 1.26 -5.65
C ILE A 21 -18.95 1.89 -5.03
N PHE A 22 -18.90 2.08 -3.71
CA PHE A 22 -19.93 2.83 -2.98
C PHE A 22 -19.70 4.33 -3.13
N PRO A 23 -20.75 5.14 -3.08
CA PRO A 23 -20.60 6.59 -2.97
C PRO A 23 -19.80 6.96 -1.70
N ILE A 24 -19.28 8.19 -1.66
CA ILE A 24 -18.58 8.70 -0.46
C ILE A 24 -19.57 8.66 0.71
N ILE A 25 -19.22 7.89 1.74
CA ILE A 25 -20.01 7.78 2.96
C ILE A 25 -19.64 8.94 3.88
N PRO A 26 -20.59 9.71 4.38
CA PRO A 26 -20.34 10.73 5.39
C PRO A 26 -19.72 10.13 6.66
N ASP A 27 -18.97 10.96 7.39
CA ASP A 27 -18.35 10.59 8.67
C ASP A 27 -19.39 10.53 9.80
N ASP A 28 -20.25 9.52 9.69
CA ASP A 28 -21.41 9.24 10.54
C ASP A 28 -21.48 7.73 10.81
N LYS A 29 -21.53 7.35 12.08
CA LYS A 29 -21.45 5.96 12.53
C LYS A 29 -22.54 5.06 11.93
N GLU A 30 -23.77 5.54 11.89
CA GLU A 30 -24.90 4.77 11.37
C GLU A 30 -24.80 4.57 9.85
N LYS A 31 -24.37 5.60 9.11
CA LYS A 31 -24.17 5.51 7.66
C LYS A 31 -22.99 4.60 7.30
N ILE A 32 -21.91 4.63 8.08
CA ILE A 32 -20.77 3.73 7.92
C ILE A 32 -21.23 2.29 8.18
N LYS A 33 -21.99 2.05 9.25
CA LYS A 33 -22.55 0.74 9.57
C LYS A 33 -23.47 0.22 8.47
N GLU A 34 -24.38 1.05 7.98
CA GLU A 34 -25.30 0.71 6.89
C GLU A 34 -24.51 0.31 5.63
N ALA A 35 -23.47 1.09 5.27
CA ALA A 35 -22.64 0.81 4.12
C ALA A 35 -21.83 -0.49 4.27
N LEU A 36 -21.24 -0.73 5.45
CA LEU A 36 -20.52 -1.97 5.75
C LEU A 36 -21.44 -3.20 5.72
N THR A 37 -22.64 -3.08 6.27
CA THR A 37 -23.64 -4.15 6.23
C THR A 37 -23.99 -4.51 4.78
N LYS A 38 -24.35 -3.53 3.96
CA LYS A 38 -24.63 -3.73 2.54
C LYS A 38 -23.41 -4.31 1.79
N ALA A 39 -22.21 -3.82 2.06
CA ALA A 39 -21.01 -4.35 1.43
C ALA A 39 -20.78 -5.83 1.81
N SER A 40 -21.02 -6.20 3.06
CA SER A 40 -20.82 -7.58 3.53
C SER A 40 -21.81 -8.58 2.92
N GLU A 41 -22.95 -8.10 2.44
CA GLU A 41 -23.97 -8.94 1.77
C GLU A 41 -23.61 -9.28 0.31
N ILE A 42 -22.85 -8.39 -0.36
CA ILE A 42 -22.60 -8.49 -1.81
C ILE A 42 -21.13 -8.74 -2.17
N ALA A 43 -20.20 -8.57 -1.23
CA ALA A 43 -18.76 -8.69 -1.50
C ALA A 43 -18.10 -9.76 -0.63
N ASP A 44 -17.02 -10.34 -1.14
CA ASP A 44 -16.18 -11.28 -0.40
C ASP A 44 -15.08 -10.57 0.41
N ILE A 45 -14.65 -9.41 -0.06
CA ILE A 45 -13.61 -8.57 0.57
C ILE A 45 -14.08 -7.13 0.55
N ILE A 46 -13.90 -6.41 1.65
CA ILE A 46 -14.29 -5.01 1.78
C ILE A 46 -13.03 -4.15 1.87
N LEU A 47 -12.98 -3.08 1.08
CA LEU A 47 -11.93 -2.08 1.15
C LEU A 47 -12.52 -0.77 1.68
N ILE A 48 -11.96 -0.24 2.76
CA ILE A 48 -12.34 1.05 3.30
C ILE A 48 -11.21 2.04 3.01
N ASN A 49 -11.46 2.96 2.08
CA ASN A 49 -10.55 4.08 1.86
C ASN A 49 -10.87 5.17 2.88
N ALA A 50 -10.48 4.96 4.14
CA ALA A 50 -10.72 5.87 5.24
C ALA A 50 -9.45 6.65 5.52
N GLY A 51 -9.59 7.97 5.60
CA GLY A 51 -8.57 8.78 6.21
C GLY A 51 -8.50 8.45 7.70
N SER A 52 -7.71 7.48 8.10
CA SER A 52 -7.33 7.33 9.51
C SER A 52 -6.33 8.42 9.86
N SER A 53 -6.75 9.68 9.70
CA SER A 53 -6.06 10.78 10.33
C SER A 53 -6.43 10.75 11.81
N LYS A 54 -5.51 11.13 12.66
CA LYS A 54 -5.69 11.34 14.10
C LYS A 54 -6.76 12.40 14.41
N GLY A 55 -7.91 12.29 13.76
CA GLY A 55 -9.12 13.01 14.10
C GLY A 55 -9.73 12.35 15.33
N THR A 56 -10.33 13.13 16.18
CA THR A 56 -10.84 12.82 17.52
C THR A 56 -11.88 11.70 17.60
N LYS A 57 -12.30 11.07 16.49
CA LYS A 57 -13.13 9.85 16.44
C LYS A 57 -12.93 9.16 15.10
N ASP A 58 -12.34 7.98 15.11
CA ASP A 58 -12.37 7.05 13.97
C ASP A 58 -13.61 6.15 14.13
N PHE A 59 -14.76 6.63 13.61
CA PHE A 59 -16.02 5.89 13.70
C PHE A 59 -15.95 4.53 13.04
N THR A 60 -15.09 4.37 12.04
CA THR A 60 -14.90 3.08 11.35
C THR A 60 -14.25 2.08 12.27
N LEU A 61 -13.20 2.49 12.97
CA LEU A 61 -12.50 1.63 13.91
C LEU A 61 -13.40 1.27 15.10
N ASP A 62 -14.04 2.27 15.73
CA ASP A 62 -14.99 2.04 16.83
C ASP A 62 -16.08 1.04 16.44
N LEU A 63 -16.58 1.12 15.20
CA LEU A 63 -17.58 0.19 14.70
C LEU A 63 -17.01 -1.21 14.52
N LEU A 64 -15.82 -1.34 13.93
CA LEU A 64 -15.16 -2.64 13.74
C LEU A 64 -14.74 -3.28 15.07
N GLU A 65 -14.42 -2.49 16.10
CA GLU A 65 -14.14 -3.00 17.47
C GLU A 65 -15.41 -3.48 18.18
N THR A 66 -16.55 -2.81 17.95
CA THR A 66 -17.80 -3.12 18.67
C THR A 66 -18.67 -4.17 17.98
N GLU A 67 -18.68 -4.22 16.66
CA GLU A 67 -19.58 -5.07 15.86
C GLU A 67 -18.84 -6.01 14.89
N GLY A 68 -17.51 -5.91 14.83
CA GLY A 68 -16.64 -6.75 14.03
C GLY A 68 -15.55 -7.40 14.86
N GLU A 69 -14.39 -7.62 14.24
CA GLU A 69 -13.18 -8.14 14.88
C GLU A 69 -11.97 -7.40 14.27
N VAL A 70 -11.31 -6.56 15.06
CA VAL A 70 -10.06 -5.91 14.62
C VAL A 70 -8.90 -6.87 14.86
N LEU A 71 -8.29 -7.37 13.79
CA LEU A 71 -7.16 -8.31 13.84
C LEU A 71 -5.83 -7.57 13.93
N VAL A 72 -5.67 -6.50 13.16
CA VAL A 72 -4.49 -5.65 13.15
C VAL A 72 -4.90 -4.20 12.98
N TYR A 73 -4.59 -3.37 13.96
CA TYR A 73 -4.94 -1.95 13.93
C TYR A 73 -4.02 -1.11 13.03
N GLU A 74 -2.72 -1.36 13.11
CA GLU A 74 -1.70 -0.70 12.26
C GLU A 74 -0.80 -1.77 11.66
N LEU A 75 -0.65 -1.76 10.33
CA LEU A 75 0.13 -2.77 9.62
C LEU A 75 1.66 -2.56 9.69
N GLY A 76 2.10 -1.56 10.46
CA GLY A 76 3.50 -1.42 10.90
C GLY A 76 4.52 -1.00 9.86
N CYS A 77 4.18 -0.96 8.56
CA CYS A 77 5.07 -0.55 7.48
C CYS A 77 4.77 0.88 7.01
N ARG A 78 5.79 1.66 6.71
CA ARG A 78 5.68 3.01 6.13
C ARG A 78 6.13 3.02 4.66
N PRO A 79 5.51 3.83 3.80
CA PRO A 79 4.27 4.58 4.02
C PRO A 79 3.05 3.65 4.16
N GLY A 80 1.95 4.11 4.76
CA GLY A 80 0.74 3.30 4.92
C GLY A 80 0.55 2.66 6.30
N LYS A 81 1.34 3.09 7.29
CA LYS A 81 1.29 2.60 8.67
C LYS A 81 -0.13 2.46 9.24
N HIS A 82 -1.02 3.39 8.91
CA HIS A 82 -2.39 3.41 9.39
C HIS A 82 -3.37 2.52 8.60
N SER A 83 -2.89 1.65 7.74
CA SER A 83 -3.72 0.59 7.19
C SER A 83 -4.03 -0.44 8.27
N SER A 84 -5.23 -1.01 8.24
CA SER A 84 -5.72 -1.95 9.25
C SER A 84 -6.30 -3.20 8.60
N PHE A 85 -6.38 -4.28 9.36
CA PHE A 85 -7.04 -5.51 8.93
C PHE A 85 -8.03 -5.98 9.98
N SER A 86 -9.26 -6.21 9.54
CA SER A 86 -10.40 -6.52 10.40
C SER A 86 -11.32 -7.53 9.72
N LYS A 87 -12.34 -7.99 10.42
CA LYS A 87 -13.48 -8.71 9.89
C LYS A 87 -14.79 -8.01 10.26
N PHE A 88 -15.74 -8.05 9.35
CA PHE A 88 -17.11 -7.63 9.60
C PHE A 88 -18.08 -8.62 8.91
N ASN A 89 -19.05 -9.17 9.65
CA ASN A 89 -19.95 -10.24 9.15
C ASN A 89 -19.18 -11.38 8.46
N GLN A 90 -18.08 -11.84 9.07
CA GLN A 90 -17.15 -12.87 8.55
C GLN A 90 -16.41 -12.49 7.23
N LYS A 91 -16.58 -11.26 6.72
CA LYS A 91 -15.86 -10.77 5.56
C LYS A 91 -14.59 -10.05 5.97
N PRO A 92 -13.44 -10.27 5.30
CA PRO A 92 -12.22 -9.51 5.52
C PRO A 92 -12.42 -8.05 5.12
N VAL A 93 -11.96 -7.16 5.98
CA VAL A 93 -12.02 -5.70 5.79
C VAL A 93 -10.60 -5.16 5.83
N LEU A 94 -10.15 -4.55 4.74
CA LEU A 94 -8.87 -3.85 4.67
C LEU A 94 -9.12 -2.34 4.75
N GLY A 95 -8.71 -1.74 5.86
CA GLY A 95 -8.63 -0.29 6.01
C GLY A 95 -7.39 0.25 5.32
N ILE A 96 -7.54 1.19 4.41
CA ILE A 96 -6.48 1.72 3.55
C ILE A 96 -6.13 3.13 4.00
N ALA A 97 -4.83 3.39 4.21
CA ALA A 97 -4.34 4.71 4.54
C ALA A 97 -4.69 5.73 3.45
N GLY A 98 -5.15 6.92 3.84
CA GLY A 98 -5.59 7.98 2.92
C GLY A 98 -4.53 8.50 1.95
N PRO A 99 -3.24 8.68 2.34
CA PRO A 99 -2.21 9.12 1.40
C PRO A 99 -1.98 8.11 0.26
N PRO A 100 -1.94 8.56 -1.02
CA PRO A 100 -1.89 7.67 -2.19
C PRO A 100 -0.74 6.65 -2.18
N ASN A 101 0.45 7.04 -1.75
CA ASN A 101 1.60 6.14 -1.63
C ASN A 101 1.40 5.04 -0.58
N GLY A 102 0.72 5.35 0.53
CA GLY A 102 0.34 4.35 1.53
C GLY A 102 -0.77 3.43 1.03
N ALA A 103 -1.74 3.98 0.31
CA ALA A 103 -2.82 3.21 -0.32
C ALA A 103 -2.26 2.22 -1.36
N GLU A 104 -1.31 2.64 -2.19
CA GLU A 104 -0.66 1.75 -3.15
C GLU A 104 0.03 0.57 -2.47
N LEU A 105 0.81 0.81 -1.42
CA LEU A 105 1.46 -0.28 -0.68
C LEU A 105 0.44 -1.23 -0.04
N ALA A 106 -0.67 -0.70 0.49
CA ALA A 106 -1.74 -1.54 1.01
C ALA A 106 -2.30 -2.48 -0.06
N MET A 107 -2.48 -2.00 -1.29
CA MET A 107 -2.95 -2.83 -2.41
C MET A 107 -1.91 -3.85 -2.87
N ARG A 108 -0.65 -3.44 -3.00
CA ARG A 108 0.43 -4.30 -3.49
C ARG A 108 0.77 -5.44 -2.52
N PHE A 109 0.73 -5.19 -1.23
CA PHE A 109 1.17 -6.17 -0.23
C PHE A 109 -0.01 -6.79 0.51
N TYR A 110 -0.91 -5.98 1.07
CA TYR A 110 -1.94 -6.50 1.97
C TYR A 110 -3.14 -7.04 1.20
N LEU A 111 -3.67 -6.31 0.22
CA LEU A 111 -4.73 -6.86 -0.62
C LEU A 111 -4.23 -8.09 -1.37
N LYS A 112 -3.01 -8.05 -1.93
CA LYS A 112 -2.42 -9.22 -2.59
C LYS A 112 -2.39 -10.45 -1.68
N ALA A 113 -1.99 -10.29 -0.42
CA ALA A 113 -1.98 -11.39 0.56
C ALA A 113 -3.38 -11.93 0.84
N ILE A 114 -4.39 -11.05 0.96
CA ILE A 114 -5.79 -11.43 1.13
C ILE A 114 -6.28 -12.20 -0.10
N MET A 115 -5.99 -11.71 -1.31
CA MET A 115 -6.38 -12.38 -2.56
C MET A 115 -5.70 -13.74 -2.72
N GLN A 116 -4.42 -13.87 -2.33
CA GLN A 116 -3.73 -15.17 -2.33
C GLN A 116 -4.43 -16.18 -1.40
N ALA A 117 -4.84 -15.73 -0.22
CA ALA A 117 -5.58 -16.56 0.72
C ALA A 117 -6.97 -16.92 0.18
N TYR A 118 -7.67 -15.97 -0.43
CA TYR A 118 -8.99 -16.17 -1.01
C TYR A 118 -8.98 -17.17 -2.18
N TYR A 119 -8.03 -17.03 -3.10
CA TYR A 119 -7.90 -17.94 -4.26
C TYR A 119 -7.19 -19.26 -3.93
N HIS A 120 -6.68 -19.43 -2.71
CA HIS A 120 -5.83 -20.57 -2.33
C HIS A 120 -4.65 -20.81 -3.29
N GLN A 121 -4.10 -19.75 -3.84
CA GLN A 121 -2.98 -19.82 -4.79
C GLN A 121 -2.03 -18.63 -4.64
N LYS A 122 -0.76 -18.87 -4.99
CA LYS A 122 0.26 -17.84 -4.97
C LYS A 122 0.12 -16.96 -6.21
N LEU A 123 -0.10 -15.66 -6.02
CA LEU A 123 -0.05 -14.67 -7.09
C LEU A 123 1.42 -14.37 -7.45
N SER A 124 1.65 -13.94 -8.69
CA SER A 124 3.00 -13.60 -9.16
C SER A 124 3.70 -12.59 -8.25
N SER A 125 4.96 -12.84 -7.91
CA SER A 125 5.80 -11.88 -7.21
C SER A 125 6.33 -10.83 -8.19
N LEU A 126 6.69 -9.66 -7.68
CA LEU A 126 7.45 -8.68 -8.44
C LEU A 126 8.83 -9.27 -8.79
N GLU A 127 9.36 -8.86 -9.92
CA GLU A 127 10.74 -9.18 -10.29
C GLU A 127 11.70 -8.46 -9.32
N THR A 128 12.84 -9.10 -9.02
CA THR A 128 13.86 -8.50 -8.15
C THR A 128 15.17 -8.28 -8.90
N VAL A 129 15.87 -7.21 -8.52
CA VAL A 129 17.22 -6.90 -8.99
C VAL A 129 18.11 -6.50 -7.82
N ASN A 130 19.40 -6.78 -7.91
CA ASN A 130 20.38 -6.21 -6.99
C ASN A 130 20.73 -4.81 -7.47
N VAL A 131 20.70 -3.83 -6.56
CA VAL A 131 20.99 -2.43 -6.83
C VAL A 131 22.06 -1.91 -5.88
N THR A 132 22.91 -1.03 -6.37
CA THR A 132 23.76 -0.18 -5.51
C THR A 132 22.97 1.06 -5.12
N VAL A 133 22.89 1.39 -3.82
CA VAL A 133 22.16 2.58 -3.37
C VAL A 133 23.05 3.83 -3.43
N ASP A 134 22.50 4.92 -3.96
CA ASP A 134 23.19 6.22 -4.10
C ASP A 134 22.73 7.23 -3.02
N PHE A 135 22.29 6.73 -1.87
CA PHE A 135 21.77 7.56 -0.79
C PHE A 135 21.99 6.92 0.59
N ASP A 136 22.01 7.76 1.62
CA ASP A 136 21.93 7.31 3.00
C ASP A 136 20.50 7.34 3.49
N PHE A 137 20.08 6.29 4.21
CA PHE A 137 18.76 6.21 4.81
C PHE A 137 18.81 5.42 6.12
N THR A 138 18.09 5.89 7.14
CA THR A 138 17.88 5.14 8.37
C THR A 138 16.39 4.95 8.61
N ALA A 139 15.95 3.70 8.66
CA ALA A 139 14.57 3.37 8.96
C ALA A 139 14.20 3.78 10.41
N PRO A 140 12.99 4.30 10.65
CA PRO A 140 12.54 4.63 11.99
C PRO A 140 12.59 3.42 12.92
N LYS A 141 12.88 3.63 14.23
CA LYS A 141 12.94 2.53 15.21
C LYS A 141 11.60 1.86 15.50
N ASN A 142 10.49 2.49 15.11
CA ASN A 142 9.12 2.07 15.45
C ASN A 142 8.30 1.55 14.26
N ALA A 143 8.88 1.44 13.08
CA ALA A 143 8.19 0.91 11.91
C ALA A 143 9.19 0.46 10.84
N ASP A 144 8.87 -0.62 10.16
CA ASP A 144 9.53 -1.01 8.93
C ASP A 144 9.23 0.01 7.83
N PHE A 145 10.07 0.06 6.80
CA PHE A 145 9.95 1.05 5.76
C PHE A 145 10.09 0.43 4.37
N CYS A 146 9.13 0.70 3.52
CA CYS A 146 9.18 0.37 2.10
C CYS A 146 9.59 1.63 1.33
N LEU A 147 10.86 1.72 0.99
CA LEU A 147 11.42 2.84 0.26
C LEU A 147 10.99 2.77 -1.20
N GLN A 148 10.34 3.82 -1.66
CA GLN A 148 10.01 4.04 -3.06
C GLN A 148 11.24 4.67 -3.73
N VAL A 149 11.86 3.96 -4.66
CA VAL A 149 13.12 4.35 -5.30
C VAL A 149 12.99 4.42 -6.81
N HIS A 150 13.80 5.26 -7.43
CA HIS A 150 14.03 5.24 -8.86
C HIS A 150 15.25 4.36 -9.13
N ILE A 151 15.04 3.27 -9.88
CA ILE A 151 16.07 2.32 -10.28
C ILE A 151 16.44 2.63 -11.72
N PHE A 152 17.72 2.72 -12.00
CA PHE A 152 18.28 2.97 -13.33
C PHE A 152 19.52 2.12 -13.56
N LYS A 153 19.92 1.97 -14.82
CA LYS A 153 21.14 1.23 -15.18
C LYS A 153 22.24 2.21 -15.50
N GLN A 154 23.42 2.00 -14.93
CA GLN A 154 24.64 2.74 -15.23
C GLN A 154 25.83 1.77 -15.19
N ASP A 155 26.72 1.82 -16.20
CA ASP A 155 27.92 0.97 -16.30
C ASP A 155 27.61 -0.54 -16.07
N ASP A 156 26.54 -1.03 -16.70
CA ASP A 156 26.02 -2.40 -16.58
C ASP A 156 25.55 -2.82 -15.17
N LYS A 157 25.45 -1.90 -14.23
CA LYS A 157 24.91 -2.12 -12.89
C LYS A 157 23.60 -1.37 -12.69
N TYR A 158 22.73 -1.92 -11.83
CA TYR A 158 21.55 -1.22 -11.38
C TYR A 158 21.87 -0.37 -10.15
N HIS A 159 21.40 0.86 -10.19
CA HIS A 159 21.50 1.84 -9.12
C HIS A 159 20.11 2.23 -8.63
N ALA A 160 20.00 2.64 -7.38
CA ALA A 160 18.77 3.13 -6.80
C ALA A 160 19.00 4.49 -6.16
N GLN A 161 18.08 5.44 -6.39
CA GLN A 161 18.09 6.76 -5.74
C GLN A 161 16.72 7.07 -5.14
N ILE A 162 16.71 7.82 -4.02
CA ILE A 162 15.50 8.35 -3.43
C ILE A 162 15.04 9.56 -4.26
N ILE A 163 13.75 9.58 -4.56
CA ILE A 163 13.13 10.72 -5.23
C ILE A 163 12.92 11.84 -4.20
N ASN A 164 13.56 12.99 -4.44
CA ASN A 164 13.41 14.14 -3.55
C ASN A 164 11.94 14.65 -3.56
N PRO A 165 11.24 14.64 -2.42
CA PRO A 165 9.85 15.06 -2.36
C PRO A 165 9.67 16.60 -2.42
N LYS A 166 10.77 17.39 -2.35
CA LYS A 166 10.66 18.85 -2.38
C LYS A 166 10.11 19.31 -3.73
N GLY A 167 9.02 20.09 -3.69
CA GLY A 167 8.40 20.68 -4.89
C GLY A 167 7.58 19.71 -5.74
N VAL A 168 7.33 18.48 -5.28
CA VAL A 168 6.51 17.50 -5.97
C VAL A 168 5.32 17.07 -5.12
N THR A 169 4.18 16.85 -5.77
CA THR A 169 3.01 16.30 -5.08
C THR A 169 3.20 14.80 -4.80
N ARG A 170 2.46 14.26 -3.85
CA ARG A 170 2.47 12.81 -3.60
C ARG A 170 2.02 11.99 -4.81
N ALA A 171 1.08 12.51 -5.60
CA ALA A 171 0.66 11.88 -6.84
C ALA A 171 1.78 11.86 -7.90
N THR A 172 2.55 12.94 -8.01
CA THR A 172 3.72 12.99 -8.91
C THR A 172 4.83 12.04 -8.44
N LEU A 173 5.00 11.84 -7.14
CA LEU A 173 5.95 10.83 -6.63
C LEU A 173 5.59 9.43 -7.11
N LEU A 174 4.31 9.06 -7.15
CA LEU A 174 3.85 7.76 -7.65
C LEU A 174 4.26 7.48 -9.11
N GLN A 175 4.50 8.52 -9.90
CA GLN A 175 4.91 8.38 -11.31
C GLN A 175 6.42 8.30 -11.50
N LYS A 176 7.19 8.62 -10.46
CA LYS A 176 8.66 8.77 -10.58
C LYS A 176 9.44 7.57 -10.07
N TYR A 177 8.87 6.75 -9.19
CA TYR A 177 9.56 5.55 -8.72
C TYR A 177 9.15 4.35 -9.55
N ASN A 178 10.05 3.40 -9.67
CA ASN A 178 9.86 2.17 -10.45
C ASN A 178 10.27 0.93 -9.66
N GLY A 179 10.59 1.08 -8.38
CA GLY A 179 10.92 -0.03 -7.51
C GLY A 179 10.82 0.28 -6.01
N PHE A 180 10.98 -0.77 -5.22
CA PHE A 180 10.94 -0.74 -3.77
C PHE A 180 12.17 -1.40 -3.16
N ILE A 181 12.68 -0.80 -2.06
CA ILE A 181 13.64 -1.42 -1.16
C ILE A 181 12.99 -1.54 0.21
N TYR A 182 12.96 -2.76 0.77
CA TYR A 182 12.38 -3.00 2.08
C TYR A 182 13.46 -2.87 3.16
N GLN A 183 13.19 -2.04 4.19
CA GLN A 183 14.09 -1.82 5.30
C GLN A 183 13.42 -2.14 6.63
N LEU A 184 14.04 -2.98 7.44
CA LEU A 184 13.58 -3.26 8.79
C LEU A 184 13.76 -2.03 9.68
N LYS A 185 12.87 -1.88 10.65
CA LYS A 185 12.96 -0.80 11.65
C LYS A 185 14.34 -0.71 12.30
N GLY A 186 14.86 0.49 12.36
CA GLY A 186 16.16 0.78 12.98
C GLY A 186 17.39 0.35 12.19
N THR A 187 17.24 -0.20 10.97
CA THR A 187 18.38 -0.49 10.10
C THR A 187 18.72 0.72 9.22
N SER A 188 19.96 0.77 8.74
CA SER A 188 20.45 1.82 7.87
C SER A 188 20.94 1.26 6.54
N LEU A 189 20.86 2.09 5.51
CA LEU A 189 21.53 1.96 4.23
C LEU A 189 22.51 3.11 4.08
N ASN A 190 23.67 2.83 3.52
CA ASN A 190 24.67 3.85 3.21
C ASN A 190 24.95 3.85 1.70
N VAL A 191 25.40 4.98 1.17
CA VAL A 191 25.84 5.05 -0.23
C VAL A 191 26.85 3.94 -0.52
N GLY A 192 26.61 3.20 -1.60
CA GLY A 192 27.44 2.08 -2.04
C GLY A 192 27.01 0.70 -1.52
N ASP A 193 26.05 0.62 -0.60
CA ASP A 193 25.51 -0.66 -0.17
C ASP A 193 24.77 -1.37 -1.34
N GLU A 194 24.96 -2.69 -1.44
CA GLU A 194 24.23 -3.52 -2.40
C GLU A 194 23.04 -4.19 -1.70
N VAL A 195 21.85 -4.00 -2.27
CA VAL A 195 20.60 -4.55 -1.72
C VAL A 195 19.70 -5.06 -2.82
N THR A 196 18.75 -5.91 -2.45
CA THR A 196 17.70 -6.38 -3.37
C THR A 196 16.55 -5.37 -3.40
N ALA A 197 16.15 -4.98 -4.60
CA ALA A 197 14.97 -4.16 -4.86
C ALA A 197 13.93 -4.95 -5.66
N GLU A 198 12.65 -4.67 -5.40
CA GLU A 198 11.52 -5.19 -6.19
C GLU A 198 11.14 -4.17 -7.28
N LEU A 199 10.97 -4.64 -8.53
CA LEU A 199 10.57 -3.81 -9.66
C LEU A 199 9.06 -3.74 -9.79
N ILE A 200 8.52 -2.54 -10.03
CA ILE A 200 7.10 -2.33 -10.35
C ILE A 200 6.85 -2.15 -11.85
N VAL A 201 7.92 -2.08 -12.62
CA VAL A 201 7.96 -2.05 -14.08
C VAL A 201 8.70 -3.26 -14.61
N GLU A 202 8.60 -3.56 -15.88
CA GLU A 202 9.41 -4.61 -16.49
C GLU A 202 10.89 -4.16 -16.59
N ARG A 203 11.82 -5.08 -16.34
CA ARG A 203 13.28 -4.80 -16.38
C ARG A 203 13.71 -4.10 -17.69
N LYS A 204 13.16 -4.52 -18.83
CA LYS A 204 13.43 -3.91 -20.13
C LYS A 204 13.12 -2.41 -20.20
N GLU A 205 12.16 -1.92 -19.40
CA GLU A 205 11.82 -0.50 -19.35
C GLU A 205 12.93 0.32 -18.69
N ILE A 206 13.65 -0.27 -17.73
CA ILE A 206 14.82 0.35 -17.08
C ILE A 206 16.01 0.36 -18.05
N GLU A 207 16.20 -0.74 -18.78
CA GLU A 207 17.32 -0.89 -19.74
C GLU A 207 17.22 0.02 -20.96
N ASN A 208 16.01 0.44 -21.33
CA ASN A 208 15.76 1.33 -22.47
C ASN A 208 15.76 2.82 -22.12
N GLN A 209 16.03 3.21 -20.86
CA GLN A 209 16.09 4.62 -20.43
C GLN A 209 17.48 5.27 -20.58
N ASN A 210 18.44 4.57 -21.20
CA ASN A 210 19.81 5.04 -21.48
C ASN A 210 19.94 5.70 -22.85
#